data_91a76484e104904ec0340ea81d34024e
#
_entry.id   91a76484e104904ec0340ea81d34024e
#
_cell.length_a   1.000
_cell.length_b   1.000
_cell.length_c   1.000
_cell.angle_alpha   90.00
_cell.angle_beta   90.00
_cell.angle_gamma   90.00
#
_symmetry.space_group_name_H-M   'P 1'
#
loop_
_entity.id
_entity.type
_entity.pdbx_description
1 polymer ?
#
loop_
_entity_poly.entity_id
_entity_poly.type
_entity_poly.pdbx_seq_one_letter_code
_entity_poly.pdbx_strand_id
1 'polypeptide(L)'
;MIYEKIRDKIISMFPDMYKKINITLSERDKKSGKKPDIRNTEETIEYLLANECSMSRLGDGEFILIFGGRENYQKYDKELVKKLVEILHSNLSNHIVCISDVFGNLAERNDENKKYWKEHLRVYRHKYYKYIDMNKTYYNTSATRVYKLLENKSLAKPRFEKWRLLWENKDIVFIEGKETRMGIGNDLFSNARSIRRIIGPAENAFDYWKELLIEAKKIEKTALFILALGPTATVLSYELSKEGYRALDLGHIDLEYEWYLKQNSNIVIPGKYTNEVSGGNMVEECNDNVYKNEIIYSIYKEMKNDCNKIKDKYSITSI
;
A
#
# COMPACT_ATOMS: atom_id res chain seq x y z
N MET A 1 -10.33 8.25 -24.40
CA MET A 1 -9.98 7.11 -25.31
C MET A 1 -9.11 7.54 -26.49
N ILE A 2 -9.54 8.40 -27.42
CA ILE A 2 -8.73 8.84 -28.58
C ILE A 2 -7.52 9.64 -28.12
N TYR A 3 -7.66 10.58 -27.23
CA TYR A 3 -6.58 11.41 -26.70
C TYR A 3 -5.50 10.58 -25.98
N GLU A 4 -5.89 9.60 -25.18
CA GLU A 4 -4.95 8.69 -24.50
C GLU A 4 -4.15 7.86 -25.51
N LYS A 5 -4.81 7.29 -26.52
CA LYS A 5 -4.13 6.53 -27.60
C LYS A 5 -3.13 7.41 -28.39
N ILE A 6 -3.50 8.65 -28.67
CA ILE A 6 -2.61 9.62 -29.37
C ILE A 6 -1.41 9.95 -28.47
N ARG A 7 -1.65 10.23 -27.18
CA ARG A 7 -0.60 10.50 -26.19
C ARG A 7 0.38 9.32 -26.12
N ASP A 8 -0.13 8.10 -25.95
CA ASP A 8 0.70 6.91 -25.80
C ASP A 8 1.50 6.60 -27.09
N LYS A 9 0.89 6.88 -28.25
CA LYS A 9 1.59 6.80 -29.53
C LYS A 9 2.71 7.85 -29.66
N ILE A 10 2.46 9.09 -29.23
CA ILE A 10 3.50 10.15 -29.23
C ILE A 10 4.64 9.77 -28.28
N ILE A 11 4.34 9.27 -27.09
CA ILE A 11 5.34 8.83 -26.11
C ILE A 11 6.17 7.68 -26.70
N SER A 12 5.54 6.71 -27.36
CA SER A 12 6.26 5.59 -27.97
C SER A 12 7.13 5.98 -29.18
N MET A 13 6.72 7.00 -29.93
CA MET A 13 7.46 7.51 -31.10
C MET A 13 8.63 8.42 -30.70
N PHE A 14 8.51 9.17 -29.60
CA PHE A 14 9.49 10.18 -29.18
C PHE A 14 9.79 10.11 -27.68
N PRO A 15 10.25 8.97 -27.13
CA PRO A 15 10.43 8.79 -25.70
C PRO A 15 11.42 9.77 -25.06
N ASP A 16 12.53 10.06 -25.75
CA ASP A 16 13.56 10.98 -25.25
C ASP A 16 13.08 12.43 -25.23
N MET A 17 12.35 12.85 -26.26
CA MET A 17 11.75 14.18 -26.30
C MET A 17 10.70 14.34 -25.19
N TYR A 18 9.84 13.35 -24.99
CA TYR A 18 8.87 13.33 -23.91
C TYR A 18 9.53 13.41 -22.53
N LYS A 19 10.60 12.62 -22.31
CA LYS A 19 11.40 12.66 -21.09
C LYS A 19 12.03 14.05 -20.86
N LYS A 20 12.59 14.67 -21.89
CA LYS A 20 13.18 16.02 -21.81
C LYS A 20 12.13 17.08 -21.43
N ILE A 21 10.95 17.03 -22.03
CA ILE A 21 9.84 17.93 -21.68
C ILE A 21 9.46 17.78 -20.20
N ASN A 22 9.28 16.54 -19.73
CA ASN A 22 8.96 16.27 -18.34
C ASN A 22 10.02 16.81 -17.37
N ILE A 23 11.32 16.64 -17.71
CA ILE A 23 12.42 17.18 -16.91
C ILE A 23 12.35 18.71 -16.85
N THR A 24 12.15 19.38 -18.00
CA THR A 24 12.05 20.85 -18.06
C THR A 24 10.91 21.38 -17.19
N LEU A 25 9.74 20.75 -17.27
CA LEU A 25 8.59 21.10 -16.45
C LEU A 25 8.85 20.86 -14.95
N SER A 26 9.46 19.72 -14.61
CA SER A 26 9.80 19.38 -13.23
C SER A 26 10.84 20.31 -12.62
N GLU A 27 11.83 20.75 -13.39
CA GLU A 27 12.83 21.75 -12.96
C GLU A 27 12.18 23.12 -12.73
N ARG A 28 11.25 23.53 -13.60
CA ARG A 28 10.46 24.77 -13.40
C ARG A 28 9.71 24.71 -12.08
N ASP A 29 9.00 23.61 -11.82
CA ASP A 29 8.20 23.44 -10.62
C ASP A 29 9.07 23.35 -9.35
N LYS A 30 10.26 22.75 -9.44
CA LYS A 30 11.27 22.77 -8.37
C LYS A 30 11.74 24.19 -8.07
N LYS A 31 12.04 25.00 -9.10
CA LYS A 31 12.48 26.40 -8.95
C LYS A 31 11.39 27.31 -8.36
N SER A 32 10.12 26.95 -8.50
CA SER A 32 9.02 27.72 -7.89
C SER A 32 9.05 27.73 -6.36
N GLY A 33 9.78 26.80 -5.73
CA GLY A 33 9.82 26.62 -4.28
C GLY A 33 8.53 26.06 -3.67
N LYS A 34 7.47 25.89 -4.46
CA LYS A 34 6.21 25.32 -3.98
C LYS A 34 6.38 23.84 -3.64
N LYS A 35 5.79 23.42 -2.54
CA LYS A 35 5.74 22.01 -2.11
C LYS A 35 4.42 21.75 -1.39
N PRO A 36 3.88 20.52 -1.45
CA PRO A 36 2.72 20.15 -0.66
C PRO A 36 3.04 20.22 0.83
N ASP A 37 2.02 20.51 1.64
CA ASP A 37 2.10 20.39 3.09
C ASP A 37 1.95 18.93 3.48
N ILE A 38 3.03 18.33 4.03
CA ILE A 38 3.06 16.92 4.42
C ILE A 38 3.60 16.85 5.85
N ARG A 39 2.79 16.29 6.75
CA ARG A 39 3.21 15.98 8.10
C ARG A 39 4.33 14.94 8.09
N ASN A 40 5.30 15.09 8.99
CA ASN A 40 6.41 14.13 9.07
C ASN A 40 5.97 12.76 9.65
N THR A 41 6.90 11.82 9.75
CA THR A 41 6.64 10.46 10.25
C THR A 41 6.08 10.46 11.67
N GLU A 42 6.69 11.23 12.59
CA GLU A 42 6.26 11.28 13.99
C GLU A 42 4.86 11.89 14.12
N GLU A 43 4.62 13.03 13.46
CA GLU A 43 3.31 13.68 13.43
C GLU A 43 2.23 12.76 12.84
N THR A 44 2.58 11.94 11.83
CA THR A 44 1.64 10.98 11.22
C THR A 44 1.23 9.91 12.22
N ILE A 45 2.19 9.29 12.92
CA ILE A 45 1.91 8.23 13.91
C ILE A 45 1.14 8.81 15.10
N GLU A 46 1.57 9.96 15.62
CA GLU A 46 0.92 10.65 16.74
C GLU A 46 -0.51 11.06 16.42
N TYR A 47 -0.77 11.52 15.20
CA TYR A 47 -2.13 11.82 14.77
C TYR A 47 -3.03 10.57 14.77
N LEU A 48 -2.54 9.44 14.29
CA LEU A 48 -3.28 8.17 14.30
C LEU A 48 -3.53 7.63 15.71
N LEU A 49 -2.61 7.88 16.64
CA LEU A 49 -2.76 7.51 18.06
C LEU A 49 -3.80 8.40 18.77
N ALA A 50 -3.80 9.69 18.46
CA ALA A 50 -4.72 10.67 19.07
C ALA A 50 -6.13 10.65 18.46
N ASN A 51 -6.28 10.11 17.24
CA ASN A 51 -7.54 10.14 16.50
C ASN A 51 -7.87 8.74 15.97
N GLU A 52 -9.09 8.30 16.16
CA GLU A 52 -9.56 7.00 15.63
C GLU A 52 -9.90 7.08 14.14
N CYS A 53 -8.95 7.50 13.33
CA CYS A 53 -9.13 7.64 11.88
C CYS A 53 -8.50 6.48 11.10
N SER A 54 -8.96 6.30 9.88
CA SER A 54 -8.40 5.41 8.87
C SER A 54 -7.25 6.08 8.11
N MET A 55 -6.43 5.29 7.41
CA MET A 55 -5.27 5.79 6.66
C MET A 55 -5.16 5.10 5.31
N SER A 56 -5.13 5.88 4.24
CA SER A 56 -4.76 5.42 2.89
C SER A 56 -3.40 6.00 2.48
N ARG A 57 -2.59 5.20 1.79
CA ARG A 57 -1.23 5.60 1.39
C ARG A 57 -1.09 5.60 -0.13
N LEU A 58 -0.65 6.73 -0.67
CA LEU A 58 -0.27 6.86 -2.07
C LEU A 58 1.26 7.05 -2.16
N GLY A 59 1.97 5.96 -2.44
CA GLY A 59 3.40 5.96 -2.73
C GLY A 59 3.68 6.26 -4.22
N ASP A 60 4.91 6.04 -4.62
CA ASP A 60 5.33 6.16 -6.03
C ASP A 60 4.58 5.20 -6.96
N GLY A 61 4.27 3.98 -6.50
CA GLY A 61 3.50 3.00 -7.27
C GLY A 61 2.09 3.50 -7.62
N GLU A 62 1.33 3.97 -6.63
CA GLU A 62 0.00 4.54 -6.85
C GLU A 62 0.06 5.76 -7.77
N PHE A 63 1.06 6.62 -7.62
CA PHE A 63 1.23 7.76 -8.52
C PHE A 63 1.64 7.34 -9.94
N ILE A 64 2.46 6.30 -10.12
CA ILE A 64 2.76 5.75 -11.45
C ILE A 64 1.49 5.26 -12.13
N LEU A 65 0.59 4.57 -11.42
CA LEU A 65 -0.72 4.18 -11.96
C LEU A 65 -1.57 5.41 -12.35
N ILE A 66 -1.63 6.45 -11.50
CA ILE A 66 -2.31 7.71 -11.79
C ILE A 66 -1.73 8.39 -13.05
N PHE A 67 -0.42 8.29 -13.28
CA PHE A 67 0.24 8.83 -14.46
C PHE A 67 0.03 8.00 -15.72
N GLY A 68 -0.67 6.86 -15.62
CA GLY A 68 -0.96 5.94 -16.72
C GLY A 68 0.14 4.88 -16.94
N GLY A 69 1.01 4.68 -15.96
CA GLY A 69 2.01 3.60 -15.96
C GLY A 69 1.44 2.26 -15.47
N ARG A 70 2.35 1.33 -15.16
CA ARG A 70 2.03 -0.01 -14.66
C ARG A 70 2.90 -0.33 -13.46
N GLU A 71 2.38 -1.12 -12.54
CA GLU A 71 3.11 -1.75 -11.45
C GLU A 71 3.24 -3.25 -11.67
N ASN A 72 4.30 -3.86 -11.15
CA ASN A 72 4.60 -5.27 -11.39
C ASN A 72 3.50 -6.21 -10.86
N TYR A 73 2.88 -5.84 -9.74
CA TYR A 73 1.87 -6.65 -9.03
C TYR A 73 0.43 -6.15 -9.23
N GLN A 74 0.25 -5.02 -9.94
CA GLN A 74 -1.07 -4.46 -10.22
C GLN A 74 -1.13 -3.91 -11.63
N LYS A 75 -1.94 -4.53 -12.49
CA LYS A 75 -2.23 -4.02 -13.83
C LYS A 75 -2.90 -2.65 -13.77
N TYR A 76 -2.71 -1.86 -14.83
CA TYR A 76 -3.45 -0.61 -15.00
C TYR A 76 -4.96 -0.90 -15.08
N ASP A 77 -5.74 -0.18 -14.28
CA ASP A 77 -7.19 -0.21 -14.29
C ASP A 77 -7.74 1.21 -14.14
N LYS A 78 -8.74 1.56 -14.96
CA LYS A 78 -9.32 2.93 -14.97
C LYS A 78 -10.14 3.23 -13.72
N GLU A 79 -10.86 2.24 -13.17
CA GLU A 79 -11.64 2.41 -11.95
C GLU A 79 -10.69 2.61 -10.77
N LEU A 80 -9.60 1.83 -10.70
CA LEU A 80 -8.55 2.00 -9.70
C LEU A 80 -7.97 3.41 -9.74
N VAL A 81 -7.53 3.87 -10.91
CA VAL A 81 -6.97 5.23 -11.05
C VAL A 81 -7.97 6.30 -10.62
N LYS A 82 -9.24 6.18 -11.02
CA LYS A 82 -10.29 7.11 -10.57
C LYS A 82 -10.43 7.14 -9.05
N LYS A 83 -10.41 5.97 -8.41
CA LYS A 83 -10.48 5.88 -6.94
C LYS A 83 -9.24 6.45 -6.26
N LEU A 84 -8.04 6.18 -6.77
CA LEU A 84 -6.81 6.76 -6.22
C LEU A 84 -6.83 8.30 -6.28
N VAL A 85 -7.32 8.89 -7.38
CA VAL A 85 -7.48 10.35 -7.52
C VAL A 85 -8.57 10.87 -6.56
N GLU A 86 -9.70 10.16 -6.41
CA GLU A 86 -10.75 10.50 -5.43
C GLU A 86 -10.18 10.53 -4.01
N ILE A 87 -9.42 9.50 -3.61
CA ILE A 87 -8.79 9.40 -2.31
C ILE A 87 -7.80 10.55 -2.07
N LEU A 88 -6.99 10.88 -3.06
CA LEU A 88 -6.02 11.96 -2.97
C LEU A 88 -6.68 13.31 -2.60
N HIS A 89 -7.91 13.54 -3.05
CA HIS A 89 -8.69 14.75 -2.77
C HIS A 89 -9.73 14.59 -1.64
N SER A 90 -9.77 13.43 -0.98
CA SER A 90 -10.74 13.18 0.09
C SER A 90 -10.53 14.10 1.29
N ASN A 91 -11.64 14.60 1.84
CA ASN A 91 -11.68 15.42 3.05
C ASN A 91 -12.54 14.77 4.16
N LEU A 92 -12.62 13.44 4.20
CA LEU A 92 -13.32 12.72 5.27
C LEU A 92 -12.62 12.98 6.61
N SER A 93 -13.38 13.34 7.64
CA SER A 93 -12.85 13.67 8.96
C SER A 93 -12.26 12.47 9.71
N ASN A 94 -12.73 11.26 9.37
CA ASN A 94 -12.27 9.99 9.94
C ASN A 94 -11.24 9.25 9.06
N HIS A 95 -10.59 9.98 8.13
CA HIS A 95 -9.64 9.37 7.21
C HIS A 95 -8.51 10.34 6.84
N ILE A 96 -7.27 9.88 6.96
CA ILE A 96 -6.09 10.62 6.50
C ILE A 96 -5.55 10.05 5.19
N VAL A 97 -5.05 10.95 4.36
CA VAL A 97 -4.38 10.62 3.11
C VAL A 97 -2.89 10.85 3.25
N CYS A 98 -2.10 9.81 3.03
CA CYS A 98 -0.66 9.88 3.07
C CYS A 98 -0.07 9.92 1.66
N ILE A 99 0.91 10.80 1.46
CA ILE A 99 1.77 10.84 0.26
C ILE A 99 3.23 10.83 0.69
N SER A 100 4.15 10.56 -0.26
CA SER A 100 5.58 10.52 0.07
C SER A 100 6.13 11.90 0.40
N ASP A 101 6.70 12.08 1.59
CA ASP A 101 7.41 13.30 1.98
C ASP A 101 8.80 13.34 1.34
N VAL A 102 8.84 13.78 0.09
CA VAL A 102 10.05 13.76 -0.76
C VAL A 102 10.29 15.06 -1.53
N PHE A 103 9.41 16.03 -1.37
CA PHE A 103 9.46 17.30 -2.09
C PHE A 103 10.38 18.32 -1.43
N GLY A 104 10.81 18.07 -0.21
CA GLY A 104 11.66 18.92 0.64
C GLY A 104 12.96 18.27 1.06
N ASN A 105 13.21 18.21 2.36
CA ASN A 105 14.40 17.63 2.96
C ASN A 105 14.32 16.09 3.02
N LEU A 106 15.36 15.41 2.55
CA LEU A 106 15.47 13.96 2.60
C LEU A 106 16.48 13.47 3.66
N ALA A 107 16.77 14.27 4.69
CA ALA A 107 17.87 13.99 5.63
C ALA A 107 17.71 12.65 6.38
N GLU A 108 16.48 12.27 6.73
CA GLU A 108 16.23 10.99 7.42
C GLU A 108 16.43 9.75 6.52
N ARG A 109 16.50 9.92 5.20
CA ARG A 109 16.57 8.82 4.25
C ARG A 109 18.03 8.42 3.98
N ASN A 110 18.27 7.14 3.77
CA ASN A 110 19.57 6.66 3.33
C ASN A 110 19.91 7.13 1.91
N ASP A 111 21.18 7.01 1.53
CA ASP A 111 21.67 7.57 0.26
C ASP A 111 21.06 6.93 -0.98
N GLU A 112 20.75 5.63 -0.93
CA GLU A 112 20.08 4.92 -2.02
C GLU A 112 18.69 5.52 -2.28
N ASN A 113 17.90 5.71 -1.22
CA ASN A 113 16.56 6.28 -1.32
C ASN A 113 16.60 7.78 -1.70
N LYS A 114 17.59 8.54 -1.18
CA LYS A 114 17.83 9.93 -1.62
C LYS A 114 18.08 10.00 -3.11
N LYS A 115 18.94 9.11 -3.64
CA LYS A 115 19.28 9.04 -5.08
C LYS A 115 18.03 8.68 -5.91
N TYR A 116 17.28 7.65 -5.50
CA TYR A 116 16.04 7.26 -6.15
C TYR A 116 15.07 8.44 -6.28
N TRP A 117 14.74 9.11 -5.18
CA TRP A 117 13.77 10.20 -5.20
C TRP A 117 14.27 11.44 -5.96
N LYS A 118 15.55 11.74 -5.92
CA LYS A 118 16.13 12.82 -6.75
C LYS A 118 15.89 12.57 -8.24
N GLU A 119 16.18 11.35 -8.72
CA GLU A 119 15.98 10.98 -10.12
C GLU A 119 14.49 10.88 -10.47
N HIS A 120 13.68 10.28 -9.61
CA HIS A 120 12.25 10.17 -9.81
C HIS A 120 11.57 11.54 -9.93
N LEU A 121 11.82 12.44 -8.99
CA LEU A 121 11.27 13.79 -9.02
C LEU A 121 11.84 14.67 -10.12
N ARG A 122 13.05 14.40 -10.60
CA ARG A 122 13.61 15.08 -11.78
C ARG A 122 12.71 14.90 -13.01
N VAL A 123 12.05 13.74 -13.11
CA VAL A 123 11.16 13.43 -14.25
C VAL A 123 9.69 13.73 -13.94
N TYR A 124 9.23 13.41 -12.73
CA TYR A 124 7.80 13.32 -12.44
C TYR A 124 7.24 14.42 -11.53
N ARG A 125 8.06 15.32 -10.95
CA ARG A 125 7.57 16.38 -10.03
C ARG A 125 6.37 17.14 -10.59
N HIS A 126 6.41 17.58 -11.85
CA HIS A 126 5.32 18.31 -12.49
C HIS A 126 4.02 17.49 -12.58
N LYS A 127 4.14 16.16 -12.72
CA LYS A 127 2.96 15.27 -12.72
C LYS A 127 2.36 15.16 -11.33
N TYR A 128 3.19 15.00 -10.29
CA TYR A 128 2.71 15.05 -8.91
C TYR A 128 1.95 16.35 -8.63
N TYR A 129 2.51 17.49 -8.98
CA TYR A 129 1.91 18.81 -8.75
C TYR A 129 0.62 19.06 -9.51
N LYS A 130 0.37 18.30 -10.56
CA LYS A 130 -0.90 18.35 -11.30
C LYS A 130 -2.06 17.68 -10.54
N TYR A 131 -1.75 16.68 -9.70
CA TYR A 131 -2.76 15.90 -8.98
C TYR A 131 -2.86 16.25 -7.51
N ILE A 132 -1.76 16.65 -6.86
CA ILE A 132 -1.74 17.01 -5.44
C ILE A 132 -2.43 18.37 -5.24
N ASP A 133 -3.34 18.44 -4.27
CA ASP A 133 -3.89 19.71 -3.81
C ASP A 133 -2.88 20.40 -2.88
N MET A 134 -2.34 21.53 -3.33
CA MET A 134 -1.34 22.31 -2.59
C MET A 134 -1.89 23.05 -1.38
N ASN A 135 -3.22 23.09 -1.20
CA ASN A 135 -3.88 23.72 -0.06
C ASN A 135 -4.31 22.72 1.01
N LYS A 136 -4.06 21.43 0.77
CA LYS A 136 -4.40 20.33 1.68
C LYS A 136 -3.18 19.87 2.46
N THR A 137 -3.37 19.58 3.75
CA THR A 137 -2.38 18.87 4.56
C THR A 137 -2.51 17.37 4.32
N TYR A 138 -1.40 16.75 3.94
CA TYR A 138 -1.23 15.30 3.81
C TYR A 138 -0.39 14.76 4.96
N TYR A 139 -0.36 13.44 5.07
CA TYR A 139 0.47 12.70 6.03
C TYR A 139 1.53 11.89 5.29
N ASN A 140 2.52 11.35 6.02
CA ASN A 140 3.66 10.71 5.42
C ASN A 140 3.40 9.23 5.09
N THR A 141 3.39 8.87 3.81
CA THR A 141 3.30 7.47 3.37
C THR A 141 4.46 6.61 3.87
N SER A 142 5.64 7.22 4.10
CA SER A 142 6.82 6.51 4.61
C SER A 142 6.79 6.25 6.13
N ALA A 143 5.73 6.67 6.83
CA ALA A 143 5.59 6.39 8.27
C ALA A 143 5.55 4.88 8.58
N THR A 144 5.15 4.04 7.61
CA THR A 144 5.18 2.58 7.70
C THR A 144 6.49 1.94 7.20
N ARG A 145 7.41 2.76 6.65
CA ARG A 145 8.73 2.32 6.17
C ARG A 145 9.78 2.58 7.25
N VAL A 146 9.66 1.85 8.34
CA VAL A 146 10.22 2.18 9.65
C VAL A 146 11.71 1.83 9.77
N TYR A 147 12.27 1.02 8.85
CA TYR A 147 13.66 0.56 8.96
C TYR A 147 14.46 0.72 7.67
N LYS A 148 14.03 0.13 6.53
CA LYS A 148 14.83 0.02 5.32
C LYS A 148 15.29 1.38 4.79
N LEU A 149 14.41 2.37 4.77
CA LEU A 149 14.68 3.67 4.18
C LEU A 149 15.46 4.63 5.08
N LEU A 150 15.59 4.34 6.39
CA LEU A 150 16.22 5.24 7.33
C LEU A 150 17.75 5.27 7.18
N GLU A 151 18.32 6.46 7.27
CA GLU A 151 19.76 6.66 7.51
C GLU A 151 20.11 6.27 8.94
N ASN A 152 19.43 6.85 9.91
CA ASN A 152 19.61 6.54 11.32
C ASN A 152 18.67 5.41 11.75
N LYS A 153 19.18 4.18 11.80
CA LYS A 153 18.43 2.98 12.19
C LYS A 153 17.94 2.98 13.65
N SER A 154 18.51 3.82 14.53
CA SER A 154 18.06 3.91 15.93
C SER A 154 16.64 4.45 16.08
N LEU A 155 16.12 5.16 15.07
CA LEU A 155 14.74 5.65 15.04
C LEU A 155 13.71 4.51 14.87
N ALA A 156 14.11 3.33 14.39
CA ALA A 156 13.18 2.25 14.10
C ALA A 156 12.48 1.72 15.36
N LYS A 157 13.24 1.43 16.42
CA LYS A 157 12.68 0.88 17.66
C LYS A 157 11.55 1.74 18.24
N PRO A 158 11.75 3.04 18.55
CA PRO A 158 10.68 3.86 19.11
C PRO A 158 9.49 4.03 18.17
N ARG A 159 9.71 4.02 16.85
CA ARG A 159 8.62 4.06 15.87
C ARG A 159 7.78 2.78 15.89
N PHE A 160 8.39 1.61 15.93
CA PHE A 160 7.65 0.35 16.08
C PHE A 160 6.89 0.28 17.40
N GLU A 161 7.47 0.73 18.50
CA GLU A 161 6.81 0.82 19.79
C GLU A 161 5.55 1.71 19.72
N LYS A 162 5.62 2.88 19.07
CA LYS A 162 4.46 3.73 18.83
C LYS A 162 3.41 3.04 17.94
N TRP A 163 3.83 2.40 16.85
CA TRP A 163 2.91 1.66 15.98
C TRP A 163 2.15 0.58 16.74
N ARG A 164 2.81 -0.18 17.61
CA ARG A 164 2.20 -1.25 18.42
C ARG A 164 1.06 -0.76 19.30
N LEU A 165 1.08 0.49 19.77
CA LEU A 165 0.00 1.08 20.56
C LEU A 165 -1.32 1.19 19.78
N LEU A 166 -1.30 1.25 18.46
CA LEU A 166 -2.52 1.35 17.63
C LEU A 166 -3.39 0.10 17.70
N TRP A 167 -2.80 -1.06 17.86
CA TRP A 167 -3.52 -2.35 17.94
C TRP A 167 -3.43 -3.03 19.30
N GLU A 168 -2.88 -2.34 20.29
CA GLU A 168 -2.83 -2.86 21.64
C GLU A 168 -4.22 -3.20 22.18
N ASN A 169 -4.42 -4.46 22.60
CA ASN A 169 -5.68 -5.00 23.12
C ASN A 169 -6.92 -4.78 22.21
N LYS A 170 -6.70 -4.68 20.89
CA LYS A 170 -7.78 -4.59 19.89
C LYS A 170 -7.98 -5.91 19.15
N ASP A 171 -9.21 -6.16 18.71
CA ASP A 171 -9.47 -7.19 17.70
C ASP A 171 -9.03 -6.65 16.35
N ILE A 172 -8.07 -7.31 15.70
CA ILE A 172 -7.57 -6.90 14.40
C ILE A 172 -8.00 -7.85 13.29
N VAL A 173 -8.20 -7.29 12.12
CA VAL A 173 -8.52 -8.05 10.91
C VAL A 173 -7.54 -7.65 9.82
N PHE A 174 -6.70 -8.59 9.41
CA PHE A 174 -5.85 -8.39 8.24
C PHE A 174 -6.66 -8.56 6.95
N ILE A 175 -6.48 -7.63 6.00
CA ILE A 175 -6.81 -7.84 4.60
C ILE A 175 -5.51 -7.80 3.82
N GLU A 176 -5.05 -8.98 3.40
CA GLU A 176 -3.69 -9.14 2.89
C GLU A 176 -3.61 -10.09 1.69
N GLY A 177 -2.54 -9.98 0.91
CA GLY A 177 -2.24 -10.95 -0.15
C GLY A 177 -1.85 -12.31 0.42
N LYS A 178 -2.14 -13.38 -0.31
CA LYS A 178 -1.88 -14.77 0.11
C LYS A 178 -0.47 -15.02 0.68
N GLU A 179 0.50 -14.26 0.21
CA GLU A 179 1.92 -14.45 0.52
C GLU A 179 2.48 -13.38 1.47
N THR A 180 1.65 -12.44 1.92
CA THR A 180 2.05 -11.35 2.82
C THR A 180 2.28 -11.83 4.24
N ARG A 181 1.34 -12.58 4.82
CA ARG A 181 1.42 -13.26 6.12
C ARG A 181 1.89 -12.38 7.26
N MET A 182 1.21 -11.22 7.44
CA MET A 182 1.56 -10.23 8.47
C MET A 182 1.58 -10.85 9.87
N GLY A 183 2.63 -10.54 10.64
CA GLY A 183 2.81 -11.01 12.02
C GLY A 183 3.24 -12.49 12.16
N ILE A 184 3.28 -13.27 11.09
CA ILE A 184 3.75 -14.65 11.19
C ILE A 184 5.27 -14.67 11.30
N GLY A 185 5.78 -15.37 12.33
CA GLY A 185 7.21 -15.50 12.61
C GLY A 185 7.82 -14.33 13.39
N ASN A 186 7.03 -13.34 13.83
CA ASN A 186 7.48 -12.23 14.67
C ASN A 186 6.40 -11.80 15.69
N ASP A 187 6.74 -10.84 16.55
CA ASP A 187 5.87 -10.39 17.64
C ASP A 187 5.26 -8.99 17.42
N LEU A 188 5.31 -8.43 16.20
CA LEU A 188 4.83 -7.09 15.92
C LEU A 188 3.36 -6.89 16.35
N PHE A 189 2.52 -7.89 16.15
CA PHE A 189 1.10 -7.85 16.47
C PHE A 189 0.71 -8.69 17.70
N SER A 190 1.69 -9.15 18.50
CA SER A 190 1.46 -10.04 19.66
C SER A 190 0.65 -9.40 20.80
N ASN A 191 0.55 -8.07 20.82
CA ASN A 191 -0.24 -7.32 21.81
C ASN A 191 -1.68 -7.05 21.35
N ALA A 192 -2.10 -7.54 20.18
CA ALA A 192 -3.50 -7.54 19.78
C ALA A 192 -4.30 -8.56 20.60
N ARG A 193 -5.59 -8.30 20.83
CA ARG A 193 -6.49 -9.18 21.56
C ARG A 193 -6.84 -10.43 20.75
N SER A 194 -7.12 -10.26 19.47
CA SER A 194 -7.40 -11.34 18.54
C SER A 194 -6.98 -10.96 17.12
N ILE A 195 -6.72 -11.97 16.29
CA ILE A 195 -6.36 -11.80 14.88
C ILE A 195 -7.28 -12.65 14.02
N ARG A 196 -7.82 -12.03 12.96
CA ARG A 196 -8.56 -12.69 11.88
C ARG A 196 -8.00 -12.24 10.55
N ARG A 197 -8.18 -13.06 9.48
CA ARG A 197 -7.60 -12.75 8.16
C ARG A 197 -8.59 -12.91 7.03
N ILE A 198 -8.63 -11.94 6.15
CA ILE A 198 -9.27 -11.99 4.84
C ILE A 198 -8.15 -12.01 3.79
N ILE A 199 -8.08 -13.10 3.00
CA ILE A 199 -6.99 -13.33 2.05
C ILE A 199 -7.43 -12.97 0.64
N GLY A 200 -6.78 -11.95 0.08
CA GLY A 200 -6.87 -11.55 -1.31
C GLY A 200 -5.79 -12.18 -2.20
N PRO A 201 -5.83 -11.94 -3.52
CA PRO A 201 -4.79 -12.40 -4.44
C PRO A 201 -3.45 -11.70 -4.18
N ALA A 202 -2.35 -12.40 -4.48
CA ALA A 202 -1.01 -11.82 -4.43
C ALA A 202 -0.80 -10.74 -5.51
N GLU A 203 -1.46 -10.89 -6.67
CA GLU A 203 -1.39 -9.96 -7.79
C GLU A 203 -2.79 -9.55 -8.26
N ASN A 204 -2.90 -8.34 -8.83
CA ASN A 204 -4.13 -7.79 -9.39
C ASN A 204 -5.32 -7.84 -8.41
N ALA A 205 -5.06 -7.60 -7.14
CA ALA A 205 -6.05 -7.68 -6.07
C ALA A 205 -7.25 -6.74 -6.28
N PHE A 206 -7.08 -5.68 -7.08
CA PHE A 206 -8.16 -4.76 -7.41
C PHE A 206 -9.30 -5.42 -8.20
N ASP A 207 -9.06 -6.51 -8.90
CA ASP A 207 -10.13 -7.25 -9.59
C ASP A 207 -11.20 -7.77 -8.60
N TYR A 208 -10.84 -7.92 -7.32
CA TYR A 208 -11.67 -8.49 -6.25
C TYR A 208 -11.99 -7.49 -5.12
N TRP A 209 -11.70 -6.20 -5.30
CA TRP A 209 -11.86 -5.22 -4.22
C TRP A 209 -13.28 -5.13 -3.67
N LYS A 210 -14.30 -5.27 -4.52
CA LYS A 210 -15.71 -5.22 -4.10
C LYS A 210 -16.10 -6.41 -3.24
N GLU A 211 -15.61 -7.59 -3.61
CA GLU A 211 -15.82 -8.82 -2.87
C GLU A 211 -15.12 -8.78 -1.49
N LEU A 212 -13.86 -8.36 -1.47
CA LEU A 212 -13.11 -8.16 -0.22
C LEU A 212 -13.79 -7.12 0.69
N LEU A 213 -14.35 -6.05 0.13
CA LEU A 213 -15.11 -5.06 0.89
C LEU A 213 -16.40 -5.65 1.47
N ILE A 214 -17.13 -6.47 0.70
CA ILE A 214 -18.34 -7.15 1.17
C ILE A 214 -18.01 -8.08 2.35
N GLU A 215 -16.94 -8.86 2.24
CA GLU A 215 -16.52 -9.76 3.32
C GLU A 215 -16.06 -8.98 4.56
N ALA A 216 -15.31 -7.91 4.38
CA ALA A 216 -14.91 -7.03 5.49
C ALA A 216 -16.12 -6.42 6.22
N LYS A 217 -17.15 -6.03 5.49
CA LYS A 217 -18.38 -5.44 6.08
C LYS A 217 -19.24 -6.42 6.88
N LYS A 218 -18.97 -7.73 6.84
CA LYS A 218 -19.61 -8.71 7.72
C LYS A 218 -19.06 -8.71 9.15
N ILE A 219 -17.94 -8.02 9.36
CA ILE A 219 -17.24 -7.94 10.64
C ILE A 219 -17.73 -6.73 11.42
N GLU A 220 -17.66 -6.80 12.73
CA GLU A 220 -18.03 -5.72 13.63
C GLU A 220 -17.18 -4.45 13.42
N LYS A 221 -17.79 -3.27 13.52
CA LYS A 221 -17.13 -1.98 13.30
C LYS A 221 -16.09 -1.60 14.38
N THR A 222 -16.12 -2.32 15.50
CA THR A 222 -15.15 -2.14 16.59
C THR A 222 -13.79 -2.78 16.28
N ALA A 223 -13.71 -3.66 15.27
CA ALA A 223 -12.45 -4.24 14.82
C ALA A 223 -11.59 -3.21 14.08
N LEU A 224 -10.27 -3.30 14.28
CA LEU A 224 -9.31 -2.53 13.51
C LEU A 224 -8.86 -3.33 12.28
N PHE A 225 -9.13 -2.80 11.10
CA PHE A 225 -8.63 -3.39 9.86
C PHE A 225 -7.21 -2.93 9.57
N ILE A 226 -6.33 -3.86 9.25
CA ILE A 226 -4.94 -3.62 8.85
C ILE A 226 -4.74 -4.23 7.46
N LEU A 227 -4.33 -3.39 6.50
CA LEU A 227 -4.31 -3.77 5.10
C LEU A 227 -2.90 -3.80 4.54
N ALA A 228 -2.63 -4.84 3.73
CA ALA A 228 -1.38 -5.01 2.99
C ALA A 228 -1.67 -5.72 1.65
N LEU A 229 -2.18 -4.96 0.67
CA LEU A 229 -2.69 -5.50 -0.60
C LEU A 229 -2.40 -4.56 -1.79
N GLY A 230 -1.23 -3.91 -1.77
CA GLY A 230 -0.85 -2.92 -2.78
C GLY A 230 -1.87 -1.78 -2.91
N PRO A 231 -2.10 -1.22 -4.11
CA PRO A 231 -3.04 -0.12 -4.31
C PRO A 231 -4.49 -0.45 -3.92
N THR A 232 -4.83 -1.74 -3.84
CA THR A 232 -6.14 -2.19 -3.36
C THR A 232 -6.32 -1.90 -1.87
N ALA A 233 -5.25 -1.98 -1.07
CA ALA A 233 -5.29 -1.60 0.35
C ALA A 233 -5.65 -0.12 0.53
N THR A 234 -5.07 0.76 -0.30
CA THR A 234 -5.38 2.20 -0.34
C THR A 234 -6.87 2.44 -0.57
N VAL A 235 -7.46 1.72 -1.55
CA VAL A 235 -8.88 1.82 -1.89
C VAL A 235 -9.76 1.25 -0.79
N LEU A 236 -9.46 0.05 -0.30
CA LEU A 236 -10.27 -0.62 0.74
C LEU A 236 -10.27 0.17 2.05
N SER A 237 -9.13 0.75 2.46
CA SER A 237 -9.07 1.59 3.65
C SER A 237 -10.03 2.80 3.53
N TYR A 238 -10.05 3.45 2.38
CA TYR A 238 -10.95 4.57 2.12
C TYR A 238 -12.42 4.14 2.08
N GLU A 239 -12.76 3.06 1.36
CA GLU A 239 -14.15 2.58 1.26
C GLU A 239 -14.69 2.12 2.63
N LEU A 240 -13.86 1.44 3.43
CA LEU A 240 -14.20 1.06 4.80
C LEU A 240 -14.42 2.28 5.70
N SER A 241 -13.61 3.33 5.55
CA SER A 241 -13.76 4.55 6.35
C SER A 241 -15.08 5.29 6.07
N LYS A 242 -15.55 5.28 4.82
CA LYS A 242 -16.87 5.84 4.45
C LYS A 242 -18.03 5.12 5.14
N GLU A 243 -17.85 3.86 5.45
CA GLU A 243 -18.85 3.02 6.14
C GLU A 243 -18.67 3.04 7.68
N GLY A 244 -17.75 3.83 8.19
CA GLY A 244 -17.50 4.00 9.63
C GLY A 244 -16.64 2.91 10.27
N TYR A 245 -15.88 2.16 9.47
CA TYR A 245 -14.84 1.24 9.96
C TYR A 245 -13.51 1.99 10.13
N ARG A 246 -12.67 1.53 11.03
CA ARG A 246 -11.28 1.98 11.13
C ARG A 246 -10.37 1.04 10.37
N ALA A 247 -9.66 1.55 9.36
CA ALA A 247 -8.84 0.75 8.46
C ALA A 247 -7.51 1.46 8.16
N LEU A 248 -6.39 0.76 8.36
CA LEU A 248 -5.03 1.28 8.19
C LEU A 248 -4.32 0.52 7.07
N ASP A 249 -4.03 1.18 5.97
CA ASP A 249 -3.10 0.66 4.96
C ASP A 249 -1.68 0.75 5.51
N LEU A 250 -1.11 -0.37 5.95
CA LEU A 250 0.23 -0.44 6.52
C LEU A 250 1.27 -1.00 5.55
N GLY A 251 0.84 -1.62 4.45
CA GLY A 251 1.74 -2.16 3.42
C GLY A 251 2.82 -3.06 4.01
N HIS A 252 4.09 -2.70 3.83
CA HIS A 252 5.25 -3.53 4.20
C HIS A 252 5.71 -3.41 5.67
N ILE A 253 4.91 -2.87 6.60
CA ILE A 253 5.37 -2.64 7.98
C ILE A 253 5.89 -3.91 8.66
N ASP A 254 5.31 -5.07 8.35
CA ASP A 254 5.71 -6.35 8.88
C ASP A 254 7.09 -6.80 8.34
N LEU A 255 7.35 -6.61 7.04
CA LEU A 255 8.68 -6.84 6.46
C LEU A 255 9.73 -5.88 7.02
N GLU A 256 9.37 -4.62 7.22
CA GLU A 256 10.23 -3.63 7.87
C GLU A 256 10.60 -4.06 9.29
N TYR A 257 9.65 -4.68 10.02
CA TYR A 257 9.90 -5.21 11.36
C TYR A 257 10.83 -6.44 11.33
N GLU A 258 10.63 -7.36 10.41
CA GLU A 258 11.53 -8.50 10.20
C GLU A 258 12.96 -8.05 9.90
N TRP A 259 13.11 -7.08 8.99
CA TRP A 259 14.43 -6.51 8.68
C TRP A 259 15.05 -5.77 9.86
N TYR A 260 14.23 -5.10 10.66
CA TYR A 260 14.69 -4.48 11.91
C TYR A 260 15.20 -5.55 12.91
N LEU A 261 14.47 -6.62 13.15
CA LEU A 261 14.89 -7.70 14.04
C LEU A 261 16.20 -8.35 13.59
N LYS A 262 16.36 -8.53 12.28
CA LYS A 262 17.55 -9.12 11.67
C LYS A 262 18.69 -8.13 11.42
N GLN A 263 18.46 -6.84 11.68
CA GLN A 263 19.41 -5.75 11.41
C GLN A 263 19.93 -5.77 9.96
N ASN A 264 19.13 -6.24 9.01
CA ASN A 264 19.48 -6.37 7.61
C ASN A 264 18.25 -6.24 6.70
N SER A 265 18.20 -5.21 5.86
CA SER A 265 17.08 -4.94 4.94
C SER A 265 17.27 -5.50 3.51
N ASN A 266 18.37 -6.21 3.26
CA ASN A 266 18.71 -6.76 1.94
C ASN A 266 18.63 -8.29 1.91
N ILE A 267 17.83 -8.87 2.78
CA ILE A 267 17.62 -10.33 2.87
C ILE A 267 16.17 -10.70 2.56
N VAL A 268 15.99 -11.86 1.94
CA VAL A 268 14.68 -12.49 1.81
C VAL A 268 14.21 -12.95 3.19
N ILE A 269 12.97 -12.70 3.52
CA ILE A 269 12.31 -13.23 4.71
C ILE A 269 11.57 -14.51 4.32
N PRO A 270 11.98 -15.67 4.83
CA PRO A 270 11.33 -16.93 4.49
C PRO A 270 9.82 -16.88 4.75
N GLY A 271 9.05 -17.33 3.77
CA GLY A 271 7.61 -17.39 3.88
C GLY A 271 6.87 -16.06 3.67
N LYS A 272 7.55 -14.96 3.35
CA LYS A 272 6.93 -13.65 3.10
C LYS A 272 7.34 -13.08 1.75
N TYR A 273 6.35 -12.63 0.98
CA TYR A 273 6.58 -12.01 -0.32
C TYR A 273 7.23 -10.62 -0.19
N THR A 274 8.22 -10.36 -1.01
CA THR A 274 8.72 -9.03 -1.29
C THR A 274 9.29 -8.94 -2.71
N ASN A 275 9.03 -7.84 -3.40
CA ASN A 275 9.67 -7.48 -4.67
C ASN A 275 10.90 -6.58 -4.50
N GLU A 276 11.27 -6.26 -3.27
CA GLU A 276 12.36 -5.32 -2.95
C GLU A 276 13.72 -6.00 -2.76
N VAL A 277 13.74 -7.34 -2.74
CA VAL A 277 14.94 -8.14 -2.59
C VAL A 277 14.90 -9.26 -3.64
N SER A 278 16.02 -9.48 -4.31
CA SER A 278 16.13 -10.55 -5.32
C SER A 278 15.78 -11.91 -4.72
N GLY A 279 14.87 -12.65 -5.36
CA GLY A 279 14.35 -13.93 -4.86
C GLY A 279 13.23 -13.85 -3.83
N GLY A 280 12.85 -12.64 -3.38
CA GLY A 280 11.80 -12.46 -2.37
C GLY A 280 10.37 -12.67 -2.89
N ASN A 281 10.20 -12.89 -4.17
CA ASN A 281 8.91 -13.22 -4.81
C ASN A 281 8.64 -14.74 -4.89
N MET A 282 9.59 -15.58 -4.47
CA MET A 282 9.43 -17.03 -4.40
C MET A 282 9.05 -17.43 -2.98
N VAL A 283 7.77 -17.65 -2.73
CA VAL A 283 7.23 -17.91 -1.39
C VAL A 283 6.67 -19.33 -1.33
N GLU A 284 7.17 -20.12 -0.39
CA GLU A 284 6.66 -21.47 -0.13
C GLU A 284 5.27 -21.46 0.51
N GLU A 285 4.55 -22.57 0.42
CA GLU A 285 3.25 -22.72 1.09
C GLU A 285 3.39 -22.60 2.62
N CYS A 286 2.40 -21.92 3.22
CA CYS A 286 2.37 -21.75 4.67
C CYS A 286 1.76 -22.98 5.36
N ASN A 287 2.56 -23.63 6.21
CA ASN A 287 2.09 -24.75 7.04
C ASN A 287 1.79 -24.35 8.49
N ASP A 288 1.87 -23.07 8.82
CA ASP A 288 1.56 -22.58 10.16
C ASP A 288 0.06 -22.72 10.47
N ASN A 289 -0.22 -23.44 11.57
CA ASN A 289 -1.60 -23.73 11.98
C ASN A 289 -2.30 -22.50 12.58
N VAL A 290 -1.55 -21.60 13.23
CA VAL A 290 -2.12 -20.34 13.76
C VAL A 290 -2.62 -19.50 12.60
N TYR A 291 -1.76 -19.29 11.59
CA TYR A 291 -2.14 -18.59 10.37
C TYR A 291 -3.38 -19.16 9.71
N LYS A 292 -3.43 -20.50 9.54
CA LYS A 292 -4.57 -21.18 8.90
C LYS A 292 -5.89 -21.01 9.69
N ASN A 293 -5.81 -21.04 11.02
CA ASN A 293 -6.98 -20.89 11.89
C ASN A 293 -7.51 -19.45 11.96
N GLU A 294 -6.64 -18.45 11.71
CA GLU A 294 -7.03 -17.04 11.66
C GLU A 294 -7.78 -16.67 10.36
N ILE A 295 -7.69 -17.50 9.30
CA ILE A 295 -8.31 -17.22 8.01
C ILE A 295 -9.81 -17.45 8.08
N ILE A 296 -10.57 -16.36 8.06
CA ILE A 296 -12.04 -16.38 8.05
C ILE A 296 -12.62 -16.35 6.64
N TYR A 297 -11.87 -15.79 5.67
CA TYR A 297 -12.24 -15.74 4.26
C TYR A 297 -11.00 -15.78 3.36
N SER A 298 -11.15 -16.41 2.19
CA SER A 298 -10.09 -16.44 1.16
C SER A 298 -10.71 -16.54 -0.22
N ILE A 299 -10.34 -15.60 -1.10
CA ILE A 299 -10.75 -15.59 -2.51
C ILE A 299 -10.42 -16.92 -3.23
N TYR A 300 -9.36 -17.60 -2.83
CA TYR A 300 -8.95 -18.88 -3.42
C TYR A 300 -9.85 -20.06 -3.06
N LYS A 301 -10.55 -20.03 -1.92
CA LYS A 301 -11.51 -21.06 -1.54
C LYS A 301 -12.76 -20.95 -2.41
N GLU A 302 -13.24 -19.75 -2.68
CA GLU A 302 -14.39 -19.50 -3.55
C GLU A 302 -14.09 -19.91 -4.99
N MET A 303 -12.93 -19.56 -5.55
CA MET A 303 -12.53 -19.97 -6.90
C MET A 303 -12.50 -21.50 -7.06
N LYS A 304 -12.02 -22.26 -6.05
CA LYS A 304 -12.03 -23.72 -6.07
C LYS A 304 -13.47 -24.28 -6.04
N ASN A 305 -14.36 -23.69 -5.23
CA ASN A 305 -15.76 -24.10 -5.13
C ASN A 305 -16.51 -23.85 -6.45
N ASP A 306 -16.27 -22.72 -7.11
CA ASP A 306 -16.88 -22.42 -8.41
C ASP A 306 -16.34 -23.32 -9.52
N CYS A 307 -15.05 -23.62 -9.55
CA CYS A 307 -14.48 -24.60 -10.48
C CYS A 307 -15.06 -26.00 -10.27
N ASN A 308 -15.31 -26.42 -9.03
CA ASN A 308 -15.93 -27.70 -8.75
C ASN A 308 -17.41 -27.72 -9.16
N LYS A 309 -18.18 -26.68 -8.86
CA LYS A 309 -19.57 -26.53 -9.32
C LYS A 309 -19.70 -26.56 -10.85
N ILE A 310 -18.72 -25.97 -11.57
CA ILE A 310 -18.67 -25.99 -13.04
C ILE A 310 -18.36 -27.41 -13.52
N LYS A 311 -17.40 -28.13 -12.92
CA LYS A 311 -17.07 -29.50 -13.26
C LYS A 311 -18.25 -30.45 -13.05
N ASP A 312 -18.97 -30.31 -11.90
CA ASP A 312 -20.15 -31.10 -11.60
C ASP A 312 -21.31 -30.82 -12.56
N LYS A 313 -21.42 -29.57 -13.04
CA LYS A 313 -22.45 -29.19 -14.03
C LYS A 313 -22.18 -29.74 -15.46
N TYR A 314 -20.92 -30.00 -15.78
CA TYR A 314 -20.51 -30.55 -17.08
C TYR A 314 -20.21 -32.06 -17.04
N SER A 315 -20.13 -32.69 -15.86
CA SER A 315 -19.96 -34.15 -15.72
C SER A 315 -21.26 -34.95 -15.81
N ILE A 316 -22.43 -34.31 -16.00
CA ILE A 316 -23.76 -34.98 -16.12
C ILE A 316 -24.17 -35.10 -17.58
N THR A 317 -23.29 -34.98 -18.57
CA THR A 317 -23.65 -35.18 -19.96
C THR A 317 -22.67 -36.15 -20.64
N SER A 318 -22.63 -37.38 -20.13
CA SER A 318 -22.13 -38.53 -20.91
C SER A 318 -22.81 -39.81 -20.38
N ILE A 319 -24.02 -39.97 -20.87
CA ILE A 319 -24.70 -41.30 -21.02
C ILE A 319 -25.07 -41.47 -22.47
#